data_a47809fb3d94add67608e635b48be4ac
#
_entry.id   a47809fb3d94add67608e635b48be4ac
#
_cell.length_a   1.000
_cell.length_b   1.000
_cell.length_c   1.000
_cell.angle_alpha   90.00
_cell.angle_beta   90.00
_cell.angle_gamma   90.00
#
_symmetry.space_group_name_H-M   'P 1'
#
loop_
_entity.id
_entity.type
_entity.pdbx_description
1 polymer ?
#
loop_
_entity_poly.entity_id
_entity_poly.type
_entity_poly.pdbx_seq_one_letter_code
_entity_poly.pdbx_strand_id
1 'polypeptide(L)'
;MGKSLRGKECGKGICQRRDGLYHARFVDKAGKRHEKYFQTIPEARNWIEQAKYADKHEDVFCPSDTTVDAWFSFWIENIVGDLAPNTLRNYRERYKQNIQPIIGKMLLSDVKPMHCKKVLLSMDADYAGSTIRQTYITMGTMFKAAKMNDLIAKHPMDSVRFTKPVRAPDDIHFLTRDEQIRFLEVAKRSHNYNQYALILETGLRTGEMIGLTWDAIDFEK
;
A
#
# COMPACT_ATOMS: atom_id res chain seq x y z
N MET A 1 1.82 -4.04 43.74
CA MET A 1 0.65 -3.95 42.83
C MET A 1 0.15 -2.52 42.83
N GLY A 2 -0.31 -2.03 41.66
CA GLY A 2 -0.86 -0.68 41.57
C GLY A 2 -2.25 -0.60 42.18
N LYS A 3 -2.53 0.50 42.89
CA LYS A 3 -3.81 0.74 43.59
C LYS A 3 -4.56 1.89 42.94
N SER A 4 -5.89 1.88 43.01
CA SER A 4 -6.75 3.00 42.70
C SER A 4 -6.69 4.05 43.81
N LEU A 5 -7.22 5.26 43.58
CA LEU A 5 -7.34 6.30 44.56
C LEU A 5 -8.20 5.88 45.79
N ARG A 6 -9.07 4.88 45.60
CA ARG A 6 -9.92 4.29 46.68
C ARG A 6 -9.28 3.05 47.31
N GLY A 7 -7.98 2.77 47.07
CA GLY A 7 -7.25 1.63 47.64
C GLY A 7 -7.52 0.28 46.99
N LYS A 8 -8.39 0.19 45.96
CA LYS A 8 -8.71 -1.06 45.27
C LYS A 8 -7.56 -1.44 44.32
N GLU A 9 -7.21 -2.74 44.24
CA GLU A 9 -6.18 -3.23 43.37
C GLU A 9 -6.56 -3.11 41.87
N CYS A 10 -5.69 -2.48 41.07
CA CYS A 10 -5.90 -2.27 39.64
C CYS A 10 -5.26 -3.38 38.78
N GLY A 11 -4.27 -4.10 39.35
CA GLY A 11 -3.47 -5.09 38.64
C GLY A 11 -2.00 -4.69 38.48
N LYS A 12 -1.16 -5.64 38.04
CA LYS A 12 0.27 -5.43 37.85
C LYS A 12 0.52 -4.46 36.67
N GLY A 13 1.20 -3.35 36.97
CA GLY A 13 1.54 -2.34 35.93
C GLY A 13 0.47 -1.26 35.73
N ILE A 14 -0.63 -1.26 36.51
CA ILE A 14 -1.71 -0.26 36.39
C ILE A 14 -1.85 0.48 37.72
N CYS A 15 -1.89 1.81 37.69
CA CYS A 15 -2.21 2.65 38.82
C CYS A 15 -3.15 3.78 38.39
N GLN A 16 -3.97 4.27 39.33
CA GLN A 16 -4.83 5.42 39.10
C GLN A 16 -4.09 6.70 39.50
N ARG A 17 -4.12 7.70 38.62
CA ARG A 17 -3.58 9.04 38.87
C ARG A 17 -4.60 9.94 39.58
N ARG A 18 -4.13 11.07 40.09
CA ARG A 18 -4.97 12.08 40.75
C ARG A 18 -6.02 12.71 39.84
N ASP A 19 -5.76 12.72 38.51
CA ASP A 19 -6.69 13.18 37.47
C ASP A 19 -7.79 12.16 37.09
N GLY A 20 -7.83 11.02 37.82
CA GLY A 20 -8.82 9.96 37.60
C GLY A 20 -8.46 8.94 36.54
N LEU A 21 -7.49 9.21 35.66
CA LEU A 21 -7.06 8.29 34.61
C LEU A 21 -6.25 7.11 35.14
N TYR A 22 -6.33 5.98 34.48
CA TYR A 22 -5.53 4.80 34.77
C TYR A 22 -4.28 4.79 33.90
N HIS A 23 -3.12 4.84 34.55
CA HIS A 23 -1.82 4.74 33.95
C HIS A 23 -1.42 3.26 33.85
N ALA A 24 -1.29 2.73 32.66
CA ALA A 24 -0.79 1.39 32.39
C ALA A 24 0.65 1.45 31.88
N ARG A 25 1.52 0.56 32.37
CA ARG A 25 2.91 0.45 31.94
C ARG A 25 3.31 -0.99 31.72
N PHE A 26 4.11 -1.20 30.69
CA PHE A 26 4.67 -2.48 30.28
C PHE A 26 6.14 -2.29 29.90
N VAL A 27 6.99 -3.25 30.18
CA VAL A 27 8.39 -3.28 29.77
C VAL A 27 8.55 -4.48 28.85
N ASP A 28 9.01 -4.27 27.62
CA ASP A 28 9.23 -5.31 26.63
C ASP A 28 10.52 -6.13 26.93
N LYS A 29 10.74 -7.19 26.14
CA LYS A 29 11.95 -8.05 26.27
C LYS A 29 13.25 -7.30 26.02
N ALA A 30 13.23 -6.19 25.25
CA ALA A 30 14.38 -5.32 25.00
C ALA A 30 14.66 -4.35 26.15
N GLY A 31 13.85 -4.36 27.22
CA GLY A 31 13.97 -3.47 28.36
C GLY A 31 13.38 -2.09 28.16
N LYS A 32 12.71 -1.83 27.04
CA LYS A 32 12.06 -0.55 26.74
C LYS A 32 10.71 -0.45 27.47
N ARG A 33 10.45 0.70 28.06
CA ARG A 33 9.21 0.98 28.78
C ARG A 33 8.18 1.59 27.83
N HIS A 34 6.97 1.02 27.84
CA HIS A 34 5.78 1.51 27.15
C HIS A 34 4.74 1.94 28.18
N GLU A 35 4.11 3.09 27.97
CA GLU A 35 3.13 3.69 28.89
C GLU A 35 1.94 4.20 28.09
N LYS A 36 0.72 3.98 28.64
CA LYS A 36 -0.52 4.51 28.07
C LYS A 36 -1.55 4.84 29.16
N TYR A 37 -2.43 5.80 28.87
CA TYR A 37 -3.46 6.27 29.81
C TYR A 37 -4.83 5.85 29.32
N PHE A 38 -5.71 5.43 30.25
CA PHE A 38 -7.04 4.90 29.95
C PHE A 38 -8.07 5.50 30.91
N GLN A 39 -9.34 5.51 30.49
CA GLN A 39 -10.44 5.95 31.33
C GLN A 39 -10.91 4.84 32.28
N THR A 40 -10.75 3.58 31.91
CA THR A 40 -11.23 2.42 32.64
C THR A 40 -10.14 1.38 32.93
N ILE A 41 -10.29 0.63 34.03
CA ILE A 41 -9.38 -0.49 34.39
C ILE A 41 -9.43 -1.61 33.33
N PRO A 42 -10.60 -2.04 32.79
CA PRO A 42 -10.66 -3.09 31.78
C PRO A 42 -9.87 -2.75 30.53
N GLU A 43 -9.93 -1.52 30.04
CA GLU A 43 -9.14 -1.06 28.88
C GLU A 43 -7.64 -1.14 29.15
N ALA A 44 -7.22 -0.67 30.33
CA ALA A 44 -5.81 -0.71 30.74
C ALA A 44 -5.28 -2.15 30.85
N ARG A 45 -6.09 -3.08 31.37
CA ARG A 45 -5.73 -4.51 31.45
C ARG A 45 -5.62 -5.15 30.07
N ASN A 46 -6.61 -4.94 29.23
CA ASN A 46 -6.63 -5.47 27.86
C ASN A 46 -5.40 -5.00 27.08
N TRP A 47 -5.04 -3.73 27.18
CA TRP A 47 -3.84 -3.20 26.54
C TRP A 47 -2.56 -3.88 27.04
N ILE A 48 -2.39 -4.08 28.37
CA ILE A 48 -1.21 -4.78 28.92
C ILE A 48 -1.17 -6.24 28.46
N GLU A 49 -2.31 -6.93 28.41
CA GLU A 49 -2.38 -8.33 27.96
C GLU A 49 -2.02 -8.44 26.49
N GLN A 50 -2.53 -7.57 25.62
CA GLN A 50 -2.17 -7.50 24.22
C GLN A 50 -0.67 -7.19 24.02
N ALA A 51 -0.12 -6.21 24.74
CA ALA A 51 1.28 -5.86 24.68
C ALA A 51 2.19 -7.01 25.12
N LYS A 52 1.83 -7.75 26.18
CA LYS A 52 2.58 -8.94 26.62
C LYS A 52 2.47 -10.10 25.64
N TYR A 53 1.32 -10.28 25.03
CA TYR A 53 1.12 -11.31 24.02
C TYR A 53 2.00 -11.06 22.81
N ALA A 54 1.99 -9.84 22.28
CA ALA A 54 2.83 -9.40 21.17
C ALA A 54 4.34 -9.58 21.47
N ASP A 55 4.80 -9.13 22.65
CA ASP A 55 6.21 -9.26 23.08
C ASP A 55 6.63 -10.73 23.24
N LYS A 56 5.72 -11.61 23.70
CA LYS A 56 6.02 -13.04 23.86
C LYS A 56 6.17 -13.77 22.53
N HIS A 57 5.46 -13.35 21.49
CA HIS A 57 5.43 -14.01 20.18
C HIS A 57 6.39 -13.39 19.16
N GLU A 58 7.32 -12.49 19.60
CA GLU A 58 8.26 -11.78 18.71
C GLU A 58 7.60 -10.95 17.62
N ASP A 59 6.30 -10.71 17.73
CA ASP A 59 5.58 -9.86 16.81
C ASP A 59 6.15 -8.45 16.92
N VAL A 60 6.55 -7.88 15.80
CA VAL A 60 6.99 -6.48 15.74
C VAL A 60 5.88 -5.63 16.37
N PHE A 61 6.15 -5.08 17.56
CA PHE A 61 5.20 -4.24 18.28
C PHE A 61 4.91 -3.02 17.41
N CYS A 62 3.87 -3.10 16.62
CA CYS A 62 3.34 -1.95 15.95
C CYS A 62 2.47 -1.18 16.94
N PRO A 63 2.83 0.08 17.24
CA PRO A 63 2.00 0.91 18.11
C PRO A 63 0.58 0.93 17.56
N SER A 64 -0.42 0.83 18.45
CA SER A 64 -1.84 0.97 18.10
C SER A 64 -2.17 2.26 17.34
N ASP A 65 -1.19 3.13 17.19
CA ASP A 65 -1.27 4.47 16.64
C ASP A 65 -0.60 4.56 15.24
N THR A 66 -0.29 3.41 14.59
CA THR A 66 0.28 3.41 13.24
C THR A 66 -0.76 3.91 12.24
N THR A 67 -0.45 5.01 11.55
CA THR A 67 -1.28 5.53 10.47
C THR A 67 -1.06 4.76 9.17
N VAL A 68 -2.00 4.88 8.22
CA VAL A 68 -1.84 4.32 6.88
C VAL A 68 -0.61 4.91 6.17
N ASP A 69 -0.32 6.21 6.38
CA ASP A 69 0.88 6.87 5.84
C ASP A 69 2.17 6.24 6.38
N ALA A 70 2.26 6.04 7.69
CA ALA A 70 3.43 5.42 8.32
C ALA A 70 3.63 3.98 7.85
N TRP A 71 2.53 3.21 7.76
CA TRP A 71 2.57 1.85 7.24
C TRP A 71 2.99 1.80 5.77
N PHE A 72 2.43 2.66 4.91
CA PHE A 72 2.79 2.69 3.50
C PHE A 72 4.28 2.98 3.29
N SER A 73 4.83 3.96 4.02
CA SER A 73 6.27 4.29 3.95
C SER A 73 7.13 3.09 4.35
N PHE A 74 6.81 2.46 5.47
CA PHE A 74 7.52 1.25 5.91
C PHE A 74 7.41 0.10 4.91
N TRP A 75 6.21 -0.15 4.37
CA TRP A 75 5.95 -1.21 3.42
C TRP A 75 6.73 -1.04 2.12
N ILE A 76 6.76 0.19 1.57
CA ILE A 76 7.50 0.50 0.34
C ILE A 76 9.01 0.32 0.52
N GLU A 77 9.56 0.65 1.67
CA GLU A 77 11.00 0.64 1.91
C GLU A 77 11.52 -0.72 2.35
N ASN A 78 10.75 -1.44 3.15
CA ASN A 78 11.24 -2.63 3.85
C ASN A 78 10.62 -3.95 3.38
N ILE A 79 9.45 -3.92 2.73
CA ILE A 79 8.73 -5.16 2.35
C ILE A 79 8.76 -5.37 0.84
N VAL A 80 8.59 -4.31 0.05
CA VAL A 80 8.52 -4.42 -1.42
C VAL A 80 9.67 -3.69 -2.12
N GLY A 81 10.70 -3.29 -1.38
CA GLY A 81 11.85 -2.52 -1.90
C GLY A 81 12.59 -3.18 -3.06
N ASP A 82 12.55 -4.50 -3.15
CA ASP A 82 13.22 -5.29 -4.20
C ASP A 82 12.45 -5.35 -5.52
N LEU A 83 11.25 -4.74 -5.59
CA LEU A 83 10.48 -4.68 -6.83
C LEU A 83 11.13 -3.74 -7.86
N ALA A 84 10.83 -4.00 -9.15
CA ALA A 84 11.31 -3.16 -10.25
C ALA A 84 11.00 -1.66 -9.99
N PRO A 85 11.95 -0.74 -10.29
CA PRO A 85 11.82 0.70 -10.01
C PRO A 85 10.52 1.33 -10.51
N ASN A 86 10.04 0.90 -11.69
CA ASN A 86 8.78 1.35 -12.25
C ASN A 86 7.57 0.93 -11.40
N THR A 87 7.60 -0.28 -10.82
CA THR A 87 6.53 -0.76 -9.93
C THR A 87 6.47 0.06 -8.66
N LEU A 88 7.62 0.31 -8.04
CA LEU A 88 7.72 1.14 -6.82
C LEU A 88 7.25 2.57 -7.09
N ARG A 89 7.68 3.18 -8.22
CA ARG A 89 7.21 4.50 -8.64
C ARG A 89 5.69 4.52 -8.77
N ASN A 90 5.11 3.54 -9.47
CA ASN A 90 3.68 3.43 -9.66
C ASN A 90 2.91 3.28 -8.34
N TYR A 91 3.43 2.53 -7.37
CA TYR A 91 2.83 2.42 -6.04
C TYR A 91 2.85 3.75 -5.29
N ARG A 92 3.98 4.48 -5.32
CA ARG A 92 4.12 5.79 -4.67
C ARG A 92 3.18 6.83 -5.28
N GLU A 93 3.12 6.90 -6.62
CA GLU A 93 2.24 7.84 -7.32
C GLU A 93 0.77 7.58 -7.03
N ARG A 94 0.30 6.33 -7.14
CA ARG A 94 -1.09 5.97 -6.84
C ARG A 94 -1.45 6.22 -5.39
N TYR A 95 -0.55 5.89 -4.48
CA TYR A 95 -0.76 6.15 -3.07
C TYR A 95 -0.93 7.65 -2.82
N LYS A 96 0.03 8.45 -3.25
CA LYS A 96 0.06 9.89 -3.04
C LYS A 96 -1.15 10.61 -3.66
N GLN A 97 -1.53 10.21 -4.87
CA GLN A 97 -2.60 10.89 -5.61
C GLN A 97 -3.99 10.47 -5.15
N ASN A 98 -4.21 9.18 -4.89
CA ASN A 98 -5.56 8.64 -4.76
C ASN A 98 -5.89 8.12 -3.36
N ILE A 99 -4.92 7.56 -2.63
CA ILE A 99 -5.15 6.87 -1.36
C ILE A 99 -4.90 7.80 -0.18
N GLN A 100 -3.74 8.43 -0.16
CA GLN A 100 -3.28 9.30 0.91
C GLN A 100 -4.27 10.41 1.30
N PRO A 101 -4.88 11.16 0.35
CA PRO A 101 -5.78 12.25 0.70
C PRO A 101 -7.01 11.82 1.50
N ILE A 102 -7.42 10.55 1.38
CA ILE A 102 -8.66 10.04 1.94
C ILE A 102 -8.43 9.25 3.23
N ILE A 103 -7.43 8.37 3.23
CA ILE A 103 -7.20 7.45 4.36
C ILE A 103 -5.80 7.57 4.97
N GLY A 104 -4.88 8.34 4.41
CA GLY A 104 -3.48 8.37 4.84
C GLY A 104 -3.29 8.69 6.33
N LYS A 105 -4.05 9.65 6.86
CA LYS A 105 -4.00 10.07 8.26
C LYS A 105 -4.79 9.19 9.23
N MET A 106 -5.56 8.22 8.71
CA MET A 106 -6.32 7.30 9.56
C MET A 106 -5.40 6.30 10.23
N LEU A 107 -5.78 5.84 11.41
CA LEU A 107 -5.13 4.68 12.01
C LEU A 107 -5.38 3.44 11.15
N LEU A 108 -4.35 2.64 10.98
CA LEU A 108 -4.40 1.44 10.16
C LEU A 108 -5.50 0.46 10.64
N SER A 109 -5.67 0.34 11.96
CA SER A 109 -6.72 -0.45 12.62
C SER A 109 -8.13 0.03 12.34
N ASP A 110 -8.31 1.33 12.07
CA ASP A 110 -9.63 1.95 11.90
C ASP A 110 -10.12 1.94 10.45
N VAL A 111 -9.27 1.50 9.52
CA VAL A 111 -9.64 1.42 8.12
C VAL A 111 -10.65 0.30 7.89
N LYS A 112 -11.84 0.68 7.43
CA LYS A 112 -12.96 -0.21 7.12
C LYS A 112 -13.16 -0.31 5.60
N PRO A 113 -13.86 -1.35 5.11
CA PRO A 113 -14.15 -1.49 3.68
C PRO A 113 -14.80 -0.26 3.03
N MET A 114 -15.64 0.46 3.78
CA MET A 114 -16.27 1.69 3.30
C MET A 114 -15.27 2.80 2.98
N HIS A 115 -14.17 2.89 3.72
CA HIS A 115 -13.12 3.88 3.46
C HIS A 115 -12.36 3.54 2.18
N CYS A 116 -12.04 2.27 1.95
CA CYS A 116 -11.43 1.80 0.71
C CYS A 116 -12.36 2.01 -0.50
N LYS A 117 -13.66 1.73 -0.34
CA LYS A 117 -14.65 2.00 -1.37
C LYS A 117 -14.75 3.50 -1.69
N LYS A 118 -14.67 4.38 -0.68
CA LYS A 118 -14.67 5.84 -0.88
C LYS A 118 -13.47 6.28 -1.73
N VAL A 119 -12.28 5.70 -1.54
CA VAL A 119 -11.10 5.96 -2.39
C VAL A 119 -11.40 5.62 -3.85
N LEU A 120 -11.99 4.45 -4.13
CA LEU A 120 -12.28 4.05 -5.51
C LEU A 120 -13.38 4.92 -6.15
N LEU A 121 -14.42 5.27 -5.39
CA LEU A 121 -15.52 6.12 -5.87
C LEU A 121 -15.07 7.57 -6.15
N SER A 122 -14.12 8.10 -5.39
CA SER A 122 -13.57 9.44 -5.67
C SER A 122 -12.80 9.53 -6.97
N MET A 123 -12.41 8.39 -7.56
CA MET A 123 -11.69 8.32 -8.83
C MET A 123 -12.62 8.15 -10.04
N ASP A 124 -13.89 7.81 -9.81
CA ASP A 124 -14.80 7.31 -10.88
C ASP A 124 -15.10 8.37 -11.96
N ALA A 125 -15.07 9.66 -11.59
CA ALA A 125 -15.32 10.76 -12.52
C ALA A 125 -14.08 11.12 -13.39
N ASP A 126 -12.86 10.91 -12.88
CA ASP A 126 -11.65 11.50 -13.46
C ASP A 126 -10.71 10.45 -14.08
N TYR A 127 -10.91 9.17 -13.76
CA TYR A 127 -9.96 8.11 -14.12
C TYR A 127 -10.58 6.96 -14.90
N ALA A 128 -9.84 6.43 -15.86
CA ALA A 128 -10.22 5.20 -16.55
C ALA A 128 -10.31 4.01 -15.58
N GLY A 129 -11.22 3.07 -15.85
CA GLY A 129 -11.42 1.89 -15.01
C GLY A 129 -10.16 1.06 -14.79
N SER A 130 -9.22 1.05 -15.75
CA SER A 130 -7.90 0.40 -15.59
C SER A 130 -7.05 1.06 -14.50
N THR A 131 -7.08 2.39 -14.40
CA THR A 131 -6.35 3.15 -13.36
C THR A 131 -6.96 2.91 -11.97
N ILE A 132 -8.30 2.92 -11.88
CA ILE A 132 -9.02 2.59 -10.63
C ILE A 132 -8.67 1.16 -10.18
N ARG A 133 -8.64 0.21 -11.12
CA ARG A 133 -8.24 -1.17 -10.83
C ARG A 133 -6.82 -1.26 -10.27
N GLN A 134 -5.91 -0.50 -10.83
CA GLN A 134 -4.52 -0.49 -10.33
C GLN A 134 -4.42 0.08 -8.90
N THR A 135 -5.23 1.09 -8.57
CA THR A 135 -5.33 1.62 -7.20
C THR A 135 -5.96 0.58 -6.25
N TYR A 136 -6.98 -0.15 -6.71
CA TYR A 136 -7.57 -1.27 -5.97
C TYR A 136 -6.52 -2.34 -5.64
N ILE A 137 -5.70 -2.75 -6.63
CA ILE A 137 -4.62 -3.73 -6.45
C ILE A 137 -3.56 -3.21 -5.47
N THR A 138 -3.17 -1.93 -5.57
CA THR A 138 -2.19 -1.31 -4.67
C THR A 138 -2.68 -1.35 -3.21
N MET A 139 -3.94 -0.94 -2.95
CA MET A 139 -4.53 -1.06 -1.61
C MET A 139 -4.59 -2.51 -1.13
N GLY A 140 -5.02 -3.43 -2.01
CA GLY A 140 -5.11 -4.84 -1.69
C GLY A 140 -3.77 -5.43 -1.26
N THR A 141 -2.70 -5.15 -2.01
CA THR A 141 -1.35 -5.64 -1.70
C THR A 141 -0.81 -5.05 -0.39
N MET A 142 -0.98 -3.74 -0.18
CA MET A 142 -0.55 -3.03 1.02
C MET A 142 -1.27 -3.55 2.28
N PHE A 143 -2.59 -3.68 2.25
CA PHE A 143 -3.36 -4.20 3.41
C PHE A 143 -3.18 -5.70 3.61
N LYS A 144 -2.91 -6.47 2.54
CA LYS A 144 -2.54 -7.88 2.68
C LYS A 144 -1.24 -8.02 3.45
N ALA A 145 -0.23 -7.21 3.13
CA ALA A 145 1.02 -7.19 3.88
C ALA A 145 0.80 -6.76 5.34
N ALA A 146 -0.06 -5.77 5.61
CA ALA A 146 -0.42 -5.38 6.97
C ALA A 146 -1.06 -6.51 7.77
N LYS A 147 -1.95 -7.28 7.14
CA LYS A 147 -2.59 -8.44 7.78
C LYS A 147 -1.59 -9.58 8.02
N MET A 148 -0.68 -9.83 7.08
CA MET A 148 0.35 -10.87 7.22
C MET A 148 1.38 -10.54 8.32
N ASN A 149 1.53 -9.26 8.66
CA ASN A 149 2.37 -8.77 9.77
C ASN A 149 1.53 -8.47 11.03
N ASP A 150 0.33 -9.02 11.15
CA ASP A 150 -0.58 -8.90 12.31
C ASP A 150 -0.91 -7.47 12.77
N LEU A 151 -0.71 -6.46 11.88
CA LEU A 151 -1.04 -5.06 12.16
C LEU A 151 -2.55 -4.80 12.12
N ILE A 152 -3.29 -5.62 11.39
CA ILE A 152 -4.75 -5.57 11.28
C ILE A 152 -5.33 -6.98 11.34
N ALA A 153 -6.39 -7.15 12.12
CA ALA A 153 -7.06 -8.45 12.26
C ALA A 153 -7.85 -8.86 11.00
N LYS A 154 -8.40 -7.88 10.28
CA LYS A 154 -9.23 -8.11 9.09
C LYS A 154 -8.71 -7.27 7.92
N HIS A 155 -8.68 -7.90 6.74
CA HIS A 155 -8.27 -7.20 5.53
C HIS A 155 -9.42 -6.32 5.00
N PRO A 156 -9.26 -4.99 4.94
CA PRO A 156 -10.36 -4.08 4.61
C PRO A 156 -10.85 -4.19 3.15
N MET A 157 -10.06 -4.81 2.27
CA MET A 157 -10.45 -5.00 0.87
C MET A 157 -11.27 -6.27 0.62
N ASP A 158 -11.37 -7.23 1.58
CA ASP A 158 -12.07 -8.51 1.37
C ASP A 158 -13.54 -8.34 0.95
N SER A 159 -14.20 -7.29 1.45
CA SER A 159 -15.61 -6.99 1.13
C SER A 159 -15.77 -5.93 0.03
N VAL A 160 -14.68 -5.39 -0.52
CA VAL A 160 -14.73 -4.38 -1.56
C VAL A 160 -14.69 -5.06 -2.92
N ARG A 161 -15.81 -5.04 -3.63
CA ARG A 161 -15.88 -5.56 -5.00
C ARG A 161 -15.50 -4.46 -5.99
N PHE A 162 -14.67 -4.83 -6.94
CA PHE A 162 -14.35 -4.01 -8.11
C PHE A 162 -14.90 -4.71 -9.36
N THR A 163 -15.84 -4.06 -10.03
CA THR A 163 -16.35 -4.55 -11.31
C THR A 163 -15.52 -3.93 -12.42
N LYS A 164 -14.81 -4.76 -13.16
CA LYS A 164 -14.03 -4.30 -14.31
C LYS A 164 -14.99 -3.82 -15.40
N PRO A 165 -14.89 -2.57 -15.87
CA PRO A 165 -15.66 -2.15 -17.04
C PRO A 165 -15.29 -3.05 -18.23
N VAL A 166 -16.28 -3.51 -18.94
CA VAL A 166 -16.10 -4.25 -20.19
C VAL A 166 -15.55 -3.27 -21.22
N ARG A 167 -14.38 -3.51 -21.72
CA ARG A 167 -13.79 -2.71 -22.79
C ARG A 167 -14.52 -3.07 -24.10
N ALA A 168 -15.02 -2.07 -24.83
CA ALA A 168 -15.62 -2.30 -26.12
C ALA A 168 -14.55 -2.85 -27.09
N PRO A 169 -14.91 -3.78 -27.99
CA PRO A 169 -13.97 -4.31 -28.98
C PRO A 169 -13.31 -3.22 -29.85
N ASP A 170 -14.04 -2.12 -30.10
CA ASP A 170 -13.59 -0.99 -30.95
C ASP A 170 -12.56 -0.09 -30.27
N ASP A 171 -12.25 -0.31 -28.98
CA ASP A 171 -11.19 0.42 -28.24
C ASP A 171 -9.75 -0.04 -28.58
N ILE A 172 -9.61 -1.07 -29.42
CA ILE A 172 -8.29 -1.57 -29.84
C ILE A 172 -7.96 -0.95 -31.19
N HIS A 173 -7.10 0.07 -31.16
CA HIS A 173 -6.58 0.69 -32.36
C HIS A 173 -5.22 0.08 -32.72
N PHE A 174 -5.08 -0.33 -33.95
CA PHE A 174 -3.81 -0.78 -34.55
C PHE A 174 -3.65 -0.10 -35.92
N LEU A 175 -2.40 0.14 -36.29
CA LEU A 175 -2.11 0.69 -37.60
C LEU A 175 -2.30 -0.37 -38.68
N THR A 176 -3.13 -0.08 -39.70
CA THR A 176 -3.17 -0.88 -40.93
C THR A 176 -1.84 -0.78 -41.67
N ARG A 177 -1.60 -1.68 -42.63
CA ARG A 177 -0.36 -1.66 -43.41
C ARG A 177 -0.16 -0.33 -44.14
N ASP A 178 -1.21 0.22 -44.72
CA ASP A 178 -1.16 1.52 -45.40
C ASP A 178 -0.86 2.68 -44.45
N GLU A 179 -1.40 2.64 -43.25
CA GLU A 179 -1.11 3.62 -42.21
C GLU A 179 0.32 3.50 -41.72
N GLN A 180 0.86 2.30 -41.56
CA GLN A 180 2.27 2.07 -41.21
C GLN A 180 3.21 2.66 -42.27
N ILE A 181 2.93 2.44 -43.57
CA ILE A 181 3.71 3.01 -44.66
C ILE A 181 3.69 4.52 -44.62
N ARG A 182 2.50 5.15 -44.48
CA ARG A 182 2.38 6.61 -44.37
C ARG A 182 3.08 7.15 -43.15
N PHE A 183 2.96 6.44 -42.01
CA PHE A 183 3.65 6.82 -40.77
C PHE A 183 5.18 6.83 -40.98
N LEU A 184 5.75 5.77 -41.60
CA LEU A 184 7.18 5.68 -41.82
C LEU A 184 7.66 6.75 -42.82
N GLU A 185 6.87 7.09 -43.86
CA GLU A 185 7.20 8.19 -44.76
C GLU A 185 7.34 9.53 -44.03
N VAL A 186 6.42 9.83 -43.14
CA VAL A 186 6.49 11.06 -42.31
C VAL A 186 7.65 10.98 -41.31
N ALA A 187 7.84 9.80 -40.71
CA ALA A 187 8.86 9.56 -39.68
C ALA A 187 10.30 9.67 -40.23
N LYS A 188 10.53 9.54 -41.55
CA LYS A 188 11.86 9.74 -42.19
C LYS A 188 12.48 11.10 -41.84
N ARG A 189 11.66 12.08 -41.50
CA ARG A 189 12.12 13.41 -41.09
C ARG A 189 12.46 13.50 -39.59
N SER A 190 12.15 12.46 -38.82
CA SER A 190 12.38 12.40 -37.40
C SER A 190 13.76 11.86 -37.06
N HIS A 191 14.37 12.39 -36.00
CA HIS A 191 15.58 11.83 -35.41
C HIS A 191 15.39 10.37 -34.95
N ASN A 192 14.16 9.99 -34.60
CA ASN A 192 13.81 8.66 -34.08
C ASN A 192 13.31 7.68 -35.16
N TYR A 193 13.56 7.95 -36.43
CA TYR A 193 13.10 7.10 -37.55
C TYR A 193 13.49 5.62 -37.35
N ASN A 194 14.76 5.35 -37.07
CA ASN A 194 15.26 3.98 -36.91
C ASN A 194 14.57 3.22 -35.79
N GLN A 195 14.25 3.91 -34.67
CA GLN A 195 13.51 3.29 -33.57
C GLN A 195 12.08 2.95 -33.96
N TYR A 196 11.39 3.83 -34.67
CA TYR A 196 10.04 3.55 -35.17
C TYR A 196 10.02 2.42 -36.20
N ALA A 197 10.95 2.39 -37.11
CA ALA A 197 11.08 1.31 -38.09
C ALA A 197 11.33 -0.03 -37.38
N LEU A 198 12.31 -0.07 -36.46
CA LEU A 198 12.64 -1.28 -35.72
C LEU A 198 11.42 -1.81 -34.92
N ILE A 199 10.69 -0.95 -34.22
CA ILE A 199 9.52 -1.37 -33.45
C ILE A 199 8.41 -1.91 -34.36
N LEU A 200 8.16 -1.27 -35.49
CA LEU A 200 7.12 -1.72 -36.43
C LEU A 200 7.46 -3.05 -37.09
N GLU A 201 8.71 -3.29 -37.42
CA GLU A 201 9.16 -4.53 -38.09
C GLU A 201 9.29 -5.71 -37.09
N THR A 202 9.70 -5.44 -35.85
CA THR A 202 10.00 -6.50 -34.87
C THR A 202 8.91 -6.71 -33.83
N GLY A 203 8.03 -5.73 -33.60
CA GLY A 203 7.04 -5.76 -32.53
C GLY A 203 7.63 -5.62 -31.13
N LEU A 204 8.89 -5.21 -30.97
CA LEU A 204 9.54 -4.99 -29.69
C LEU A 204 8.80 -3.92 -28.88
N ARG A 205 8.66 -4.16 -27.57
CA ARG A 205 8.18 -3.12 -26.66
C ARG A 205 9.24 -2.03 -26.50
N THR A 206 8.81 -0.81 -26.24
CA THR A 206 9.73 0.33 -26.06
C THR A 206 10.87 0.04 -25.07
N GLY A 207 10.57 -0.64 -23.95
CA GLY A 207 11.60 -1.01 -22.96
C GLY A 207 12.59 -2.06 -23.46
N GLU A 208 12.15 -2.99 -24.30
CA GLU A 208 12.98 -4.01 -24.93
C GLU A 208 13.88 -3.37 -25.99
N MET A 209 13.33 -2.45 -26.80
CA MET A 209 14.12 -1.69 -27.78
C MET A 209 15.21 -0.84 -27.12
N ILE A 210 14.91 -0.15 -26.00
CA ILE A 210 15.89 0.67 -25.28
C ILE A 210 17.00 -0.20 -24.66
N GLY A 211 16.66 -1.41 -24.21
CA GLY A 211 17.61 -2.37 -23.66
C GLY A 211 18.36 -3.23 -24.67
N LEU A 212 18.06 -3.09 -25.99
CA LEU A 212 18.69 -3.87 -27.03
C LEU A 212 20.17 -3.49 -27.20
N THR A 213 21.05 -4.48 -27.14
CA THR A 213 22.49 -4.33 -27.34
C THR A 213 22.94 -5.07 -28.61
N TRP A 214 24.10 -4.70 -29.19
CA TRP A 214 24.58 -5.26 -30.41
C TRP A 214 24.88 -6.77 -30.35
N ASP A 215 25.29 -7.26 -29.19
CA ASP A 215 25.54 -8.68 -28.92
C ASP A 215 24.26 -9.53 -28.86
N ALA A 216 23.08 -8.89 -28.72
CA ALA A 216 21.79 -9.57 -28.78
C ALA A 216 21.22 -9.66 -30.20
N ILE A 217 21.94 -9.16 -31.23
CA ILE A 217 21.50 -9.14 -32.61
C ILE A 217 22.33 -10.14 -33.40
N ASP A 218 21.65 -11.15 -33.96
CA ASP A 218 22.24 -12.10 -34.92
C ASP A 218 22.00 -11.61 -36.35
N PHE A 219 23.05 -11.18 -37.05
CA PHE A 219 22.96 -10.68 -38.43
C PHE A 219 23.03 -11.79 -39.48
N GLU A 220 23.24 -13.06 -39.07
CA GLU A 220 23.35 -14.19 -40.00
C GLU A 220 22.04 -14.97 -40.16
N LYS A 221 21.08 -14.72 -39.29
CA LYS A 221 19.72 -15.28 -39.30
C LYS A 221 18.69 -14.21 -39.56
#